data_f808d6a8748b75683c9866d1666e9b3a
#
_entry.id   f808d6a8748b75683c9866d1666e9b3a
#
_cell.length_a   1.000
_cell.length_b   1.000
_cell.length_c   1.000
_cell.angle_alpha   90.00
_cell.angle_beta   90.00
_cell.angle_gamma   90.00
#
_symmetry.space_group_name_H-M   'P 1'
#
loop_
_entity.id
_entity.type
_entity.pdbx_description
1 polymer ?
#
loop_
_entity_poly.entity_id
_entity_poly.type
_entity_poly.pdbx_seq_one_letter_code
_entity_poly.pdbx_strand_id
1 'polypeptide(L)'
;MYFAPISQATKYNYLDDKFQAAYKWLAETDLDNTPAGSYPICEGVTANVQEYTTFPASEGSFETHDKFFDIQYVISGKEQFGVCKREGLILKEDHPENDLKFYEEPAMSGTVLLLPGDMMQAYQAWMVYCCLLVFLPQHMYTTNIRYRSWMAVVRLCKII
;
A
#
# COMPACT_ATOMS: atom_id res chain seq x y z
N MET A 1 -10.02 3.39 -5.86
CA MET A 1 -9.35 2.33 -5.11
C MET A 1 -9.74 0.99 -5.66
N TYR A 2 -8.78 0.10 -5.84
CA TYR A 2 -8.99 -1.29 -6.18
C TYR A 2 -8.27 -2.18 -5.16
N PHE A 3 -8.95 -3.20 -4.68
CA PHE A 3 -8.45 -4.16 -3.70
C PHE A 3 -8.92 -5.55 -4.11
N ALA A 4 -7.99 -6.51 -4.24
CA ALA A 4 -8.28 -7.90 -4.60
C ALA A 4 -7.04 -8.81 -4.44
N PRO A 5 -7.22 -10.14 -4.49
CA PRO A 5 -6.11 -11.07 -4.70
C PRO A 5 -5.40 -10.77 -6.03
N ILE A 6 -4.08 -10.92 -6.08
CA ILE A 6 -3.28 -10.66 -7.28
C ILE A 6 -3.75 -11.51 -8.49
N SER A 7 -4.25 -12.71 -8.24
CA SER A 7 -4.82 -13.60 -9.27
C SER A 7 -6.03 -13.00 -10.02
N GLN A 8 -6.63 -11.94 -9.50
CA GLN A 8 -7.73 -11.22 -10.14
C GLN A 8 -7.26 -9.96 -10.88
N ALA A 9 -6.02 -9.51 -10.67
CA ALA A 9 -5.49 -8.26 -11.25
C ALA A 9 -5.57 -8.24 -12.78
N THR A 10 -5.30 -9.36 -13.45
CA THR A 10 -5.37 -9.48 -14.91
C THR A 10 -6.76 -9.24 -15.50
N LYS A 11 -7.82 -9.28 -14.70
CA LYS A 11 -9.19 -8.94 -15.15
C LYS A 11 -9.39 -7.44 -15.37
N TYR A 12 -8.42 -6.63 -14.97
CA TYR A 12 -8.43 -5.17 -15.09
C TYR A 12 -7.46 -4.69 -16.17
N ASN A 13 -7.42 -5.39 -17.30
CA ASN A 13 -6.51 -5.15 -18.43
C ASN A 13 -6.75 -3.83 -19.19
N TYR A 14 -7.72 -3.02 -18.80
CA TYR A 14 -7.95 -1.69 -19.33
C TYR A 14 -7.04 -0.62 -18.71
N LEU A 15 -6.23 -1.00 -17.72
CA LEU A 15 -5.21 -0.13 -17.15
C LEU A 15 -3.99 -0.09 -18.07
N ASP A 16 -3.23 0.99 -17.94
CA ASP A 16 -1.98 1.23 -18.64
C ASP A 16 -0.99 0.05 -18.56
N ASP A 17 -0.14 -0.10 -19.56
CA ASP A 17 0.86 -1.18 -19.67
C ASP A 17 1.78 -1.27 -18.45
N LYS A 18 2.06 -0.15 -17.79
CA LYS A 18 2.84 -0.12 -16.55
C LYS A 18 2.18 -0.89 -15.42
N PHE A 19 0.85 -0.79 -15.29
CA PHE A 19 0.11 -1.59 -14.31
C PHE A 19 0.14 -3.08 -14.65
N GLN A 20 0.03 -3.42 -15.94
CA GLN A 20 0.13 -4.80 -16.40
C GLN A 20 1.51 -5.38 -16.08
N ALA A 21 2.58 -4.61 -16.33
CA ALA A 21 3.94 -5.02 -15.98
C ALA A 21 4.11 -5.24 -14.46
N ALA A 22 3.55 -4.35 -13.65
CA ALA A 22 3.57 -4.46 -12.19
C ALA A 22 2.82 -5.71 -11.70
N TYR A 23 1.59 -5.95 -12.18
CA TYR A 23 0.79 -7.12 -11.81
C TYR A 23 1.44 -8.43 -12.23
N LYS A 24 2.02 -8.45 -13.44
CA LYS A 24 2.76 -9.60 -13.95
C LYS A 24 3.95 -9.91 -13.06
N TRP A 25 4.74 -8.90 -12.71
CA TRP A 25 5.89 -9.06 -11.83
C TRP A 25 5.48 -9.60 -10.46
N LEU A 26 4.43 -9.06 -9.84
CA LEU A 26 3.89 -9.52 -8.56
C LEU A 26 3.37 -10.97 -8.61
N ALA A 27 2.79 -11.38 -9.74
CA ALA A 27 2.20 -12.71 -9.91
C ALA A 27 3.23 -13.80 -10.25
N GLU A 28 4.32 -13.45 -10.93
CA GLU A 28 5.29 -14.41 -11.48
C GLU A 28 6.61 -14.47 -10.68
N THR A 29 6.90 -13.46 -9.83
CA THR A 29 8.12 -13.45 -9.03
C THR A 29 7.95 -14.32 -7.78
N ASP A 30 8.95 -15.14 -7.46
CA ASP A 30 9.03 -15.88 -6.19
C ASP A 30 9.35 -14.93 -5.04
N LEU A 31 8.32 -14.20 -4.59
CA LEU A 31 8.44 -13.16 -3.58
C LEU A 31 8.78 -13.71 -2.19
N ASP A 32 8.45 -14.97 -1.90
CA ASP A 32 8.80 -15.61 -0.63
C ASP A 32 10.33 -15.76 -0.47
N ASN A 33 11.04 -15.87 -1.58
CA ASN A 33 12.51 -15.99 -1.63
C ASN A 33 13.21 -14.73 -2.17
N THR A 34 12.48 -13.64 -2.45
CA THR A 34 13.04 -12.38 -2.96
C THR A 34 13.50 -11.51 -1.79
N PRO A 35 14.82 -11.19 -1.65
CA PRO A 35 15.30 -10.36 -0.55
C PRO A 35 14.68 -8.97 -0.50
N ALA A 36 14.70 -8.33 0.67
CA ALA A 36 14.36 -6.91 0.77
C ALA A 36 15.29 -6.08 -0.12
N GLY A 37 14.72 -5.15 -0.89
CA GLY A 37 15.47 -4.35 -1.86
C GLY A 37 14.57 -3.68 -2.90
N SER A 38 15.21 -3.00 -3.85
CA SER A 38 14.54 -2.28 -4.93
C SER A 38 14.80 -2.98 -6.28
N TYR A 39 13.73 -3.26 -7.02
CA TYR A 39 13.72 -4.06 -8.24
C TYR A 39 13.09 -3.25 -9.37
N PRO A 40 13.87 -2.78 -10.35
CA PRO A 40 13.31 -2.12 -11.54
C PRO A 40 12.53 -3.16 -12.38
N ILE A 41 11.29 -2.84 -12.72
CA ILE A 41 10.42 -3.71 -13.55
C ILE A 41 10.46 -3.27 -15.01
N CYS A 42 10.17 -2.00 -15.26
CA CYS A 42 10.29 -1.34 -16.55
C CYS A 42 10.47 0.17 -16.34
N GLU A 43 10.54 0.95 -17.42
CA GLU A 43 10.68 2.40 -17.31
C GLU A 43 9.54 3.03 -16.48
N GLY A 44 9.93 3.70 -15.39
CA GLY A 44 8.99 4.35 -14.46
C GLY A 44 8.22 3.39 -13.55
N VAL A 45 8.62 2.11 -13.45
CA VAL A 45 8.01 1.12 -12.55
C VAL A 45 9.08 0.41 -11.74
N THR A 46 8.99 0.53 -10.43
CA THR A 46 9.93 -0.10 -9.49
C THR A 46 9.18 -0.79 -8.37
N ALA A 47 9.56 -2.01 -8.04
CA ALA A 47 9.11 -2.70 -6.84
C ALA A 47 10.11 -2.51 -5.70
N ASN A 48 9.62 -2.20 -4.52
CA ASN A 48 10.38 -2.17 -3.29
C ASN A 48 9.88 -3.28 -2.37
N VAL A 49 10.67 -4.32 -2.18
CA VAL A 49 10.38 -5.41 -1.23
C VAL A 49 10.90 -4.99 0.13
N GLN A 50 10.03 -5.03 1.13
CA GLN A 50 10.30 -4.54 2.47
C GLN A 50 9.90 -5.58 3.51
N GLU A 51 10.68 -5.64 4.57
CA GLU A 51 10.38 -6.42 5.76
C GLU A 51 10.38 -5.49 6.96
N TYR A 52 9.29 -5.47 7.71
CA TYR A 52 9.14 -4.61 8.88
C TYR A 52 8.17 -5.22 9.90
N THR A 53 8.11 -4.61 11.05
CA THR A 53 7.11 -4.94 12.07
C THR A 53 6.02 -3.88 12.03
N THR A 54 4.78 -4.31 11.91
CA THR A 54 3.61 -3.42 11.94
C THR A 54 3.55 -2.65 13.26
N PHE A 55 2.93 -1.49 13.25
CA PHE A 55 2.81 -0.59 14.40
C PHE A 55 1.35 -0.18 14.64
N PRO A 56 1.00 0.33 15.83
CA PRO A 56 -0.35 0.79 16.14
C PRO A 56 -0.82 1.91 15.22
N ALA A 57 -2.13 1.97 14.96
CA ALA A 57 -2.75 3.03 14.17
C ALA A 57 -2.35 4.44 14.62
N SER A 58 -2.22 4.63 15.92
CA SER A 58 -1.83 5.92 16.53
C SER A 58 -0.41 6.37 16.17
N GLU A 59 0.44 5.47 15.66
CA GLU A 59 1.81 5.76 15.22
C GLU A 59 1.87 5.97 13.70
N GLY A 60 0.77 5.72 12.98
CA GLY A 60 0.69 5.85 11.54
C GLY A 60 0.35 7.28 11.09
N SER A 61 0.50 7.51 9.80
CA SER A 61 0.13 8.78 9.16
C SER A 61 -0.58 8.53 7.85
N PHE A 62 -1.57 9.34 7.55
CA PHE A 62 -2.19 9.34 6.23
C PHE A 62 -1.28 10.06 5.25
N GLU A 63 -1.07 9.46 4.07
CA GLU A 63 -0.17 9.99 3.05
C GLU A 63 -0.78 9.98 1.65
N THR A 64 -0.27 10.84 0.77
CA THR A 64 -0.58 10.83 -0.67
C THR A 64 0.67 11.06 -1.50
N HIS A 65 0.59 10.59 -2.76
CA HIS A 65 1.54 10.88 -3.82
C HIS A 65 0.85 11.65 -4.96
N ASP A 66 1.53 12.63 -5.56
CA ASP A 66 0.99 13.41 -6.68
C ASP A 66 1.46 12.89 -8.04
N LYS A 67 2.66 12.31 -8.10
CA LYS A 67 3.34 11.87 -9.34
C LYS A 67 3.32 10.37 -9.56
N PHE A 68 3.17 9.59 -8.47
CA PHE A 68 3.24 8.14 -8.50
C PHE A 68 1.93 7.50 -8.07
N PHE A 69 1.76 6.26 -8.49
CA PHE A 69 0.78 5.33 -7.93
C PHE A 69 1.52 4.23 -7.20
N ASP A 70 1.03 3.83 -6.06
CA ASP A 70 1.57 2.70 -5.32
C ASP A 70 0.58 1.52 -5.32
N ILE A 71 1.11 0.33 -5.62
CA ILE A 71 0.41 -0.93 -5.43
C ILE A 71 1.02 -1.59 -4.20
N GLN A 72 0.23 -1.77 -3.18
CA GLN A 72 0.60 -2.48 -1.94
C GLN A 72 0.25 -3.95 -2.10
N TYR A 73 1.20 -4.85 -1.86
CA TYR A 73 1.02 -6.30 -1.96
C TYR A 73 1.62 -6.99 -0.73
N VAL A 74 0.81 -7.76 -0.02
CA VAL A 74 1.28 -8.51 1.16
C VAL A 74 1.84 -9.85 0.73
N ILE A 75 3.13 -10.08 0.99
CA ILE A 75 3.84 -11.34 0.74
C ILE A 75 3.56 -12.29 1.90
N SER A 76 3.81 -11.86 3.12
CA SER A 76 3.52 -12.63 4.33
C SER A 76 3.08 -11.74 5.49
N GLY A 77 2.46 -12.32 6.51
CA GLY A 77 1.87 -11.55 7.60
C GLY A 77 0.46 -11.08 7.29
N LYS A 78 0.10 -9.92 7.79
CA LYS A 78 -1.18 -9.25 7.51
C LYS A 78 -1.06 -7.77 7.84
N GLU A 79 -1.77 -6.95 7.08
CA GLU A 79 -1.70 -5.51 7.25
C GLU A 79 -3.06 -4.85 7.05
N GLN A 80 -3.35 -3.88 7.89
CA GLN A 80 -4.57 -3.10 7.79
C GLN A 80 -4.22 -1.66 7.39
N PHE A 81 -4.87 -1.17 6.34
CA PHE A 81 -4.71 0.18 5.83
C PHE A 81 -5.91 1.03 6.16
N GLY A 82 -5.67 2.24 6.68
CA GLY A 82 -6.68 3.28 6.75
C GLY A 82 -6.89 3.91 5.38
N VAL A 83 -8.13 4.16 4.99
CA VAL A 83 -8.47 4.73 3.69
C VAL A 83 -9.51 5.83 3.83
N CYS A 84 -9.32 6.95 3.15
CA CYS A 84 -10.26 8.04 3.09
C CYS A 84 -10.18 8.80 1.76
N LYS A 85 -11.09 9.72 1.53
CA LYS A 85 -10.99 10.67 0.42
C LYS A 85 -9.93 11.71 0.73
N ARG A 86 -9.18 12.13 -0.28
CA ARG A 86 -8.20 13.21 -0.16
C ARG A 86 -8.85 14.59 0.05
N GLU A 87 -10.04 14.78 -0.50
CA GLU A 87 -10.77 16.04 -0.41
C GLU A 87 -11.09 16.40 1.05
N GLY A 88 -10.75 17.62 1.44
CA GLY A 88 -10.99 18.14 2.79
C GLY A 88 -10.00 17.72 3.85
N LEU A 89 -8.91 17.02 3.49
CA LEU A 89 -7.85 16.69 4.42
C LEU A 89 -6.98 17.91 4.76
N ILE A 90 -6.52 17.98 6.00
CA ILE A 90 -5.60 19.00 6.49
C ILE A 90 -4.18 18.52 6.29
N LEU A 91 -3.41 19.24 5.45
CA LEU A 91 -2.01 18.94 5.19
C LEU A 91 -1.19 19.19 6.47
N LYS A 92 -0.39 18.20 6.86
CA LYS A 92 0.51 18.26 8.01
C LYS A 92 1.95 18.53 7.57
N GLU A 93 2.43 17.78 6.58
CA GLU A 93 3.80 17.88 6.07
C GLU A 93 3.81 17.69 4.54
N ASP A 94 4.71 18.41 3.83
CA ASP A 94 4.91 18.27 2.38
C ASP A 94 6.39 18.01 2.09
N HIS A 95 6.67 16.87 1.45
CA HIS A 95 8.00 16.42 1.05
C HIS A 95 8.06 16.24 -0.48
N PRO A 96 8.09 17.33 -1.26
CA PRO A 96 7.98 17.31 -2.72
C PRO A 96 9.13 16.56 -3.41
N GLU A 97 10.31 16.47 -2.77
CA GLU A 97 11.46 15.70 -3.26
C GLU A 97 11.21 14.21 -3.30
N ASN A 98 10.32 13.70 -2.43
CA ASN A 98 9.92 12.29 -2.33
C ASN A 98 8.52 12.04 -2.90
N ASP A 99 7.85 13.07 -3.44
CA ASP A 99 6.45 13.02 -3.85
C ASP A 99 5.54 12.50 -2.72
N LEU A 100 5.70 13.02 -1.52
CA LEU A 100 5.06 12.52 -0.32
C LEU A 100 4.46 13.67 0.48
N LYS A 101 3.18 13.54 0.82
CA LYS A 101 2.46 14.48 1.68
C LYS A 101 1.81 13.73 2.82
N PHE A 102 2.00 14.19 4.03
CA PHE A 102 1.32 13.69 5.23
C PHE A 102 0.17 14.59 5.64
N TYR A 103 -0.86 13.98 6.20
CA TYR A 103 -2.08 14.67 6.61
C TYR A 103 -2.42 14.38 8.08
N GLU A 104 -3.16 15.31 8.69
CA GLU A 104 -3.78 15.08 9.98
C GLU A 104 -4.76 13.90 9.90
N GLU A 105 -5.07 13.29 11.04
CA GLU A 105 -6.03 12.20 11.09
C GLU A 105 -7.41 12.66 10.58
N PRO A 106 -7.97 12.00 9.57
CA PRO A 106 -9.27 12.39 9.02
C PRO A 106 -10.41 12.09 9.99
N ALA A 107 -11.43 12.96 10.00
CA ALA A 107 -12.62 12.76 10.83
C ALA A 107 -13.38 11.45 10.50
N MET A 108 -13.24 10.96 9.26
CA MET A 108 -13.83 9.69 8.80
C MET A 108 -12.84 8.94 7.90
N SER A 109 -12.59 7.70 8.25
CA SER A 109 -11.80 6.76 7.45
C SER A 109 -12.45 5.38 7.46
N GLY A 110 -12.23 4.61 6.40
CA GLY A 110 -12.49 3.19 6.37
C GLY A 110 -11.20 2.41 6.58
N THR A 111 -11.29 1.08 6.65
CA THR A 111 -10.11 0.21 6.71
C THR A 111 -10.20 -0.91 5.70
N VAL A 112 -9.04 -1.31 5.18
CA VAL A 112 -8.87 -2.49 4.30
C VAL A 112 -7.84 -3.40 4.94
N LEU A 113 -8.20 -4.67 5.16
CA LEU A 113 -7.27 -5.70 5.61
C LEU A 113 -6.71 -6.42 4.40
N LEU A 114 -5.39 -6.46 4.26
CA LEU A 114 -4.67 -7.27 3.28
C LEU A 114 -4.08 -8.51 3.95
N LEU A 115 -4.29 -9.65 3.32
CA LEU A 115 -3.71 -10.94 3.65
C LEU A 115 -2.67 -11.33 2.59
N PRO A 116 -1.83 -12.36 2.81
CA PRO A 116 -0.88 -12.82 1.81
C PRO A 116 -1.55 -13.12 0.47
N GLY A 117 -0.99 -12.55 -0.59
CA GLY A 117 -1.54 -12.63 -1.94
C GLY A 117 -2.56 -11.54 -2.31
N ASP A 118 -2.98 -10.72 -1.35
CA ASP A 118 -3.83 -9.56 -1.62
C ASP A 118 -3.02 -8.34 -2.04
N MET A 119 -3.62 -7.56 -2.92
CA MET A 119 -3.09 -6.25 -3.32
C MET A 119 -4.13 -5.14 -3.15
N MET A 120 -3.64 -3.94 -2.93
CA MET A 120 -4.41 -2.71 -2.95
C MET A 120 -3.72 -1.68 -3.83
N GLN A 121 -4.51 -1.02 -4.67
CA GLN A 121 -4.07 0.09 -5.49
C GLN A 121 -4.79 1.36 -5.09
N ALA A 122 -4.04 2.38 -4.74
CA ALA A 122 -4.54 3.71 -4.44
C ALA A 122 -4.49 4.61 -5.67
N TYR A 123 -5.58 5.34 -5.92
CA TYR A 123 -5.65 6.39 -6.94
C TYR A 123 -5.58 7.76 -6.27
N GLN A 124 -4.84 8.68 -6.83
CA GLN A 124 -4.51 10.02 -6.27
C GLN A 124 -5.70 10.85 -5.76
N ALA A 125 -6.89 10.67 -6.34
CA ALA A 125 -8.09 11.43 -5.94
C ALA A 125 -8.78 10.88 -4.70
N TRP A 126 -8.41 9.67 -4.24
CA TRP A 126 -9.26 8.92 -3.31
C TRP A 126 -8.57 8.42 -2.06
N MET A 127 -7.23 8.52 -1.94
CA MET A 127 -6.62 7.77 -0.86
C MET A 127 -5.42 8.44 -0.23
N VAL A 128 -5.58 8.48 1.02
CA VAL A 128 -4.56 8.64 2.02
C VAL A 128 -4.54 7.35 2.80
N TYR A 129 -3.42 6.74 3.01
CA TYR A 129 -3.35 5.52 3.79
C TYR A 129 -2.19 5.54 4.78
N CYS A 130 -2.38 4.79 5.81
CA CYS A 130 -1.40 4.54 6.83
C CYS A 130 -1.26 3.03 7.00
N CYS A 131 -0.09 2.52 7.16
CA CYS A 131 0.13 1.13 7.56
C CYS A 131 -0.34 0.93 8.98
N LEU A 132 -1.40 0.16 9.17
CA LEU A 132 -2.10 -0.01 10.42
C LEU A 132 -2.11 -1.44 10.90
N LEU A 133 -2.02 -1.58 12.19
CA LEU A 133 -2.22 -2.85 12.90
C LEU A 133 -3.64 -3.39 12.79
N VAL A 134 -3.73 -4.70 12.78
CA VAL A 134 -4.99 -5.43 12.88
C VAL A 134 -5.62 -5.23 14.25
N PHE A 135 -6.78 -4.60 14.30
CA PHE A 135 -7.69 -4.75 15.43
C PHE A 135 -8.33 -6.15 15.39
N LEU A 136 -8.06 -6.96 16.40
CA LEU A 136 -8.93 -8.09 16.71
C LEU A 136 -10.21 -7.55 17.36
N PRO A 137 -11.37 -8.22 17.18
CA PRO A 137 -12.64 -7.78 17.78
C PRO A 137 -12.52 -7.62 19.30
N GLN A 138 -13.31 -6.74 19.86
CA GLN A 138 -13.29 -6.15 21.21
C GLN A 138 -13.27 -7.11 22.43
N HIS A 139 -12.93 -8.36 22.30
CA HIS A 139 -12.96 -9.33 23.42
C HIS A 139 -11.65 -10.06 23.73
N MET A 140 -10.51 -9.61 23.20
CA MET A 140 -9.23 -10.15 23.66
C MET A 140 -8.27 -9.04 24.09
N TYR A 141 -8.10 -8.97 25.41
CA TYR A 141 -7.23 -8.15 26.20
C TYR A 141 -5.88 -7.75 25.58
N THR A 142 -5.63 -6.43 25.57
CA THR A 142 -4.34 -5.75 25.77
C THR A 142 -3.08 -6.59 25.60
N THR A 143 -2.71 -6.89 24.38
CA THR A 143 -1.32 -7.14 24.04
C THR A 143 -1.02 -6.36 22.75
N ASN A 144 0.01 -5.49 22.79
CA ASN A 144 0.61 -4.87 21.61
C ASN A 144 1.26 -5.97 20.77
N ILE A 145 0.44 -6.74 20.04
CA ILE A 145 0.95 -7.80 19.17
C ILE A 145 1.43 -7.12 17.91
N ARG A 146 2.75 -6.99 17.79
CA ARG A 146 3.43 -6.58 16.56
C ARG A 146 3.58 -7.80 15.66
N TYR A 147 3.15 -7.68 14.41
CA TYR A 147 3.34 -8.73 13.42
C TYR A 147 4.50 -8.36 12.51
N ARG A 148 5.35 -9.33 12.20
CA ARG A 148 6.32 -9.19 11.15
C ARG A 148 5.58 -9.27 9.81
N SER A 149 5.65 -8.22 9.01
CA SER A 149 5.02 -8.14 7.70
C SER A 149 6.09 -8.07 6.63
N TRP A 150 5.85 -8.76 5.53
CA TRP A 150 6.69 -8.71 4.34
C TRP A 150 5.81 -8.23 3.19
N MET A 151 6.18 -7.13 2.59
CA MET A 151 5.37 -6.47 1.58
C MET A 151 6.19 -6.05 0.36
N ALA A 152 5.59 -6.13 -0.81
CA ALA A 152 6.08 -5.47 -2.00
C ALA A 152 5.23 -4.23 -2.29
N VAL A 153 5.88 -3.08 -2.36
CA VAL A 153 5.29 -1.82 -2.83
C VAL A 153 5.77 -1.58 -4.25
N VAL A 154 4.88 -1.67 -5.22
CA VAL A 154 5.22 -1.36 -6.61
C VAL A 154 4.81 0.07 -6.93
N ARG A 155 5.81 0.91 -7.18
CA ARG A 155 5.63 2.33 -7.50
C ARG A 155 5.68 2.55 -9.01
N LEU A 156 4.66 3.22 -9.54
CA LEU A 156 4.52 3.54 -10.96
C LEU A 156 4.52 5.05 -11.17
N CYS A 157 5.38 5.54 -12.06
CA CYS A 157 5.35 6.94 -12.50
C CYS A 157 4.09 7.20 -13.32
N LYS A 158 3.40 8.30 -13.02
CA LYS A 158 2.25 8.78 -13.76
C LYS A 158 2.63 9.04 -15.21
N ILE A 159 1.80 8.62 -16.16
CA ILE A 159 1.85 9.13 -17.52
C ILE A 159 1.12 10.47 -17.50
N ILE A 160 1.84 11.53 -17.85
CA ILE A 160 1.28 12.87 -18.08
C ILE A 160 0.68 12.90 -19.48
#